data_6009aaac1bdc24519309f79ded8b2bed
#
_entry.id   6009aaac1bdc24519309f79ded8b2bed
#
_cell.length_a   1.000
_cell.length_b   1.000
_cell.length_c   1.000
_cell.angle_alpha   90.00
_cell.angle_beta   90.00
_cell.angle_gamma   90.00
#
_symmetry.space_group_name_H-M   'P 1'
#
loop_
_entity.id
_entity.type
_entity.pdbx_description
1 polymer ?
#
loop_
_entity_poly.entity_id
_entity_poly.type
_entity_poly.pdbx_seq_one_letter_code
_entity_poly.pdbx_strand_id
1 'polypeptide(L)'
;EVTTAAEGRKRRKTTRKDNKKVSESNETEATEGTTAAEDPKWPLFYKQPVPLSMERHGGKSINLQRRFGFAKASNMVPVNMPEFSRVATSYPIVFTESAPASSIAILGLRQSQNLFVNDEGTWDGGVYVPAYVRRYPFIFSAGQEEEQLVLCVDEADELIVDGAGDENTQAIYDGEEASEVVKKMLEFCN
;
A
#
# COMPACT_ATOMS: atom_id res chain seq x y z
N GLU A 1 64.53 -23.15 29.11
CA GLU A 1 64.70 -22.74 30.52
C GLU A 1 63.38 -22.15 31.01
N VAL A 2 62.50 -22.93 31.70
CA VAL A 2 62.50 -23.08 33.16
C VAL A 2 62.05 -21.74 33.78
N THR A 3 60.89 -21.62 34.43
CA THR A 3 60.48 -22.17 35.75
C THR A 3 59.05 -21.63 36.04
N THR A 4 58.04 -22.39 36.23
CA THR A 4 57.31 -22.86 37.41
C THR A 4 57.15 -21.92 38.60
N ALA A 5 55.95 -21.73 39.11
CA ALA A 5 55.40 -21.84 40.47
C ALA A 5 53.99 -21.16 40.50
N ALA A 6 52.89 -21.73 40.69
CA ALA A 6 52.27 -22.53 41.78
C ALA A 6 51.86 -21.71 43.00
N GLU A 7 50.65 -21.97 43.43
CA GLU A 7 50.04 -21.83 44.77
C GLU A 7 49.40 -20.48 45.13
N GLY A 8 48.13 -20.48 45.46
CA GLY A 8 47.58 -20.69 46.74
C GLY A 8 46.04 -20.43 46.87
N ARG A 9 45.44 -21.43 47.22
CA ARG A 9 44.05 -21.67 47.64
C ARG A 9 43.74 -20.89 48.96
N LYS A 10 42.57 -20.24 49.03
CA LYS A 10 41.82 -20.15 50.31
C LYS A 10 40.28 -20.01 50.05
N ARG A 11 39.60 -21.06 50.41
CA ARG A 11 38.16 -21.12 50.72
C ARG A 11 37.88 -20.33 52.00
N ARG A 12 36.74 -19.60 52.01
CA ARG A 12 36.04 -19.38 53.29
C ARG A 12 34.54 -19.39 53.04
N LYS A 13 33.90 -20.24 53.83
CA LYS A 13 32.46 -20.52 53.96
C LYS A 13 31.80 -19.53 54.92
N THR A 14 30.44 -19.49 54.76
CA THR A 14 29.37 -19.18 55.76
C THR A 14 29.14 -17.69 56.00
N THR A 15 27.93 -17.19 56.07
CA THR A 15 26.69 -17.67 56.73
C THR A 15 25.48 -16.89 56.24
N ARG A 16 24.32 -17.57 56.22
CA ARG A 16 22.96 -17.03 56.14
C ARG A 16 22.72 -15.96 57.23
N LYS A 17 21.93 -14.94 56.87
CA LYS A 17 20.83 -14.50 57.75
C LYS A 17 19.80 -13.69 56.98
N ASP A 18 18.60 -13.95 57.36
CA ASP A 18 17.29 -13.58 56.87
C ASP A 18 16.95 -12.09 57.00
N ASN A 19 15.98 -11.77 56.14
CA ASN A 19 14.80 -10.93 56.38
C ASN A 19 14.95 -9.41 56.35
N LYS A 20 14.33 -8.75 55.39
CA LYS A 20 13.11 -7.96 55.65
C LYS A 20 12.63 -7.22 54.37
N LYS A 21 11.43 -7.46 54.04
CA LYS A 21 10.47 -6.76 53.21
C LYS A 21 10.54 -5.24 53.34
N VAL A 22 10.76 -4.52 52.23
CA VAL A 22 10.21 -3.18 52.00
C VAL A 22 9.80 -3.11 50.55
N SER A 23 8.58 -2.76 50.35
CA SER A 23 7.80 -2.49 49.16
C SER A 23 8.22 -1.20 48.44
N GLU A 24 7.79 -1.15 47.14
CA GLU A 24 7.60 0.07 46.32
C GLU A 24 8.89 0.56 45.61
N SER A 25 8.86 0.72 44.33
CA SER A 25 7.95 1.16 43.35
C SER A 25 8.42 0.68 41.98
N ASN A 26 7.62 -0.10 41.31
CA ASN A 26 7.81 -0.46 39.92
C ASN A 26 7.28 0.69 39.07
N GLU A 27 8.15 1.51 38.55
CA GLU A 27 7.85 2.29 37.37
C GLU A 27 7.89 1.34 36.16
N THR A 28 6.71 0.89 35.78
CA THR A 28 6.47 0.17 34.56
C THR A 28 6.59 1.19 33.42
N GLU A 29 7.73 1.20 32.73
CA GLU A 29 7.78 1.76 31.39
C GLU A 29 6.77 0.99 30.54
N ALA A 30 5.68 1.67 30.23
CA ALA A 30 4.70 1.22 29.25
C ALA A 30 5.40 1.13 27.91
N THR A 31 5.73 -0.06 27.49
CA THR A 31 5.93 -0.38 26.08
C THR A 31 4.61 -0.02 25.38
N GLU A 32 4.63 1.10 24.65
CA GLU A 32 3.57 1.45 23.73
C GLU A 32 3.36 0.25 22.81
N GLY A 33 2.23 -0.40 23.02
CA GLY A 33 1.79 -1.49 22.19
C GLY A 33 1.67 -0.99 20.74
N THR A 34 2.38 -1.65 19.86
CA THR A 34 2.09 -1.64 18.42
C THR A 34 0.62 -1.98 18.28
N THR A 35 -0.21 -0.97 18.03
CA THR A 35 -1.58 -1.18 17.60
C THR A 35 -1.51 -2.04 16.35
N ALA A 36 -2.02 -3.26 16.43
CA ALA A 36 -2.27 -4.10 15.28
C ALA A 36 -3.05 -3.22 14.27
N ALA A 37 -2.44 -2.95 13.12
CA ALA A 37 -3.13 -2.28 12.04
C ALA A 37 -4.33 -3.17 11.71
N GLU A 38 -5.55 -2.63 11.89
CA GLU A 38 -6.76 -3.28 11.40
C GLU A 38 -6.53 -3.61 9.93
N ASP A 39 -6.85 -4.83 9.51
CA ASP A 39 -6.76 -5.24 8.11
C ASP A 39 -7.49 -4.18 7.26
N PRO A 40 -6.83 -3.59 6.27
CA PRO A 40 -7.43 -2.51 5.51
C PRO A 40 -8.73 -3.04 4.87
N LYS A 41 -9.84 -2.39 5.16
CA LYS A 41 -11.17 -2.73 4.60
C LYS A 41 -11.16 -2.80 3.07
N TRP A 42 -10.26 -2.05 2.42
CA TRP A 42 -10.16 -1.90 0.98
C TRP A 42 -8.78 -2.30 0.46
N PRO A 43 -8.67 -2.68 -0.81
CA PRO A 43 -7.39 -2.92 -1.46
C PRO A 43 -6.46 -1.71 -1.41
N LEU A 44 -5.16 -1.93 -1.60
CA LEU A 44 -4.13 -0.90 -1.59
C LEU A 44 -4.55 0.33 -2.42
N PHE A 45 -4.37 1.53 -1.88
CA PHE A 45 -4.75 2.86 -2.37
C PHE A 45 -6.22 3.24 -2.17
N TYR A 46 -7.16 2.29 -2.18
CA TYR A 46 -8.58 2.59 -2.12
C TYR A 46 -9.04 2.91 -0.70
N LYS A 47 -9.82 3.98 -0.58
CA LYS A 47 -10.36 4.47 0.71
C LYS A 47 -11.88 4.37 0.75
N GLN A 48 -12.53 4.76 -0.34
CA GLN A 48 -13.99 4.82 -0.44
C GLN A 48 -14.47 4.49 -1.86
N PRO A 49 -14.21 3.28 -2.36
CA PRO A 49 -14.73 2.88 -3.67
C PRO A 49 -16.25 2.74 -3.60
N VAL A 50 -16.94 3.37 -4.56
CA VAL A 50 -18.39 3.32 -4.70
C VAL A 50 -18.75 2.89 -6.12
N PRO A 51 -19.89 2.18 -6.33
CA PRO A 51 -20.35 1.81 -7.65
C PRO A 51 -20.49 3.04 -8.55
N LEU A 52 -19.95 2.94 -9.77
CA LEU A 52 -20.09 3.97 -10.77
C LEU A 52 -21.55 4.03 -11.24
N SER A 53 -22.19 5.19 -11.18
CA SER A 53 -23.56 5.40 -11.65
C SER A 53 -23.75 6.80 -12.20
N MET A 54 -24.65 6.93 -13.18
CA MET A 54 -25.01 8.20 -13.79
C MET A 54 -25.59 9.17 -12.76
N GLU A 55 -26.43 8.68 -11.85
CA GLU A 55 -27.06 9.50 -10.82
C GLU A 55 -26.04 10.22 -9.94
N ARG A 56 -24.95 9.54 -9.60
CA ARG A 56 -23.93 10.03 -8.68
C ARG A 56 -22.79 10.75 -9.38
N HIS A 57 -22.44 10.32 -10.61
CA HIS A 57 -21.23 10.76 -11.29
C HIS A 57 -21.48 11.49 -12.62
N GLY A 58 -22.75 11.69 -13.00
CA GLY A 58 -23.12 12.34 -14.27
C GLY A 58 -22.67 13.80 -14.40
N GLY A 59 -22.35 14.47 -13.29
CA GLY A 59 -21.81 15.83 -13.28
C GLY A 59 -20.35 15.91 -12.86
N LYS A 60 -19.63 14.79 -12.84
CA LYS A 60 -18.24 14.71 -12.37
C LYS A 60 -17.27 14.40 -13.51
N SER A 61 -16.02 14.79 -13.32
CA SER A 61 -14.92 14.60 -14.25
C SER A 61 -13.71 13.97 -13.57
N ILE A 62 -12.85 13.31 -14.37
CA ILE A 62 -11.59 12.73 -13.95
C ILE A 62 -10.47 13.69 -14.32
N ASN A 63 -9.61 14.01 -13.38
CA ASN A 63 -8.39 14.75 -13.63
C ASN A 63 -7.39 13.87 -14.41
N LEU A 64 -7.05 14.28 -15.63
CA LEU A 64 -6.14 13.57 -16.52
C LEU A 64 -4.65 13.87 -16.22
N GLN A 65 -4.38 14.94 -15.51
CA GLN A 65 -3.05 15.20 -14.98
C GLN A 65 -2.74 14.16 -13.91
N ARG A 66 -2.31 12.99 -14.38
CA ARG A 66 -2.06 11.82 -13.52
C ARG A 66 -1.00 12.16 -12.48
N ARG A 67 -1.47 12.60 -11.33
CA ARG A 67 -0.63 12.72 -10.15
C ARG A 67 -0.66 11.38 -9.43
N PHE A 68 0.49 10.75 -9.36
CA PHE A 68 0.65 9.48 -8.65
C PHE A 68 0.96 9.67 -7.17
N GLY A 69 0.59 10.81 -6.61
CA GLY A 69 0.81 11.14 -5.21
C GLY A 69 0.23 10.11 -4.24
N PHE A 70 -0.91 9.49 -4.58
CA PHE A 70 -1.51 8.41 -3.81
C PHE A 70 -0.59 7.19 -3.64
N ALA A 71 0.29 6.94 -4.62
CA ALA A 71 1.23 5.83 -4.60
C ALA A 71 2.58 6.17 -3.94
N LYS A 72 2.81 7.43 -3.55
CA LYS A 72 4.09 7.90 -2.99
C LYS A 72 4.50 7.18 -1.71
N ALA A 73 3.53 6.83 -0.88
CA ALA A 73 3.77 6.12 0.37
C ALA A 73 3.75 4.59 0.24
N SER A 74 3.75 4.05 -0.98
CA SER A 74 3.74 2.60 -1.19
C SER A 74 5.08 2.09 -1.69
N ASN A 75 5.73 1.25 -0.92
CA ASN A 75 7.00 0.63 -1.30
C ASN A 75 6.83 -0.64 -2.16
N MET A 76 5.61 -1.07 -2.40
CA MET A 76 5.31 -2.26 -3.20
C MET A 76 3.91 -2.19 -3.81
N VAL A 77 3.71 -2.87 -4.94
CA VAL A 77 2.38 -3.00 -5.58
C VAL A 77 2.21 -4.38 -6.19
N PRO A 78 0.99 -4.93 -6.22
CA PRO A 78 0.69 -6.15 -6.95
C PRO A 78 0.96 -5.96 -8.45
N VAL A 79 1.42 -7.03 -9.10
CA VAL A 79 1.63 -7.06 -10.54
C VAL A 79 1.07 -8.34 -11.15
N ASN A 80 0.58 -8.26 -12.37
CA ASN A 80 0.00 -9.39 -13.09
C ASN A 80 1.01 -10.00 -14.07
N MET A 81 0.93 -11.29 -14.33
CA MET A 81 1.84 -11.99 -15.24
C MET A 81 2.00 -11.34 -16.62
N PRO A 82 0.95 -10.85 -17.29
CA PRO A 82 1.09 -10.21 -18.60
C PRO A 82 2.01 -8.99 -18.63
N GLU A 83 2.21 -8.33 -17.50
CA GLU A 83 3.08 -7.13 -17.41
C GLU A 83 4.52 -7.42 -16.93
N PHE A 84 4.85 -8.67 -16.55
CA PHE A 84 6.15 -9.02 -15.97
C PHE A 84 7.34 -8.56 -16.83
N SER A 85 7.27 -8.74 -18.15
CA SER A 85 8.36 -8.34 -19.04
C SER A 85 8.66 -6.85 -19.00
N ARG A 86 7.64 -6.02 -18.80
CA ARG A 86 7.79 -4.55 -18.66
C ARG A 86 8.20 -4.16 -17.25
N VAL A 87 7.56 -4.77 -16.25
CA VAL A 87 7.85 -4.51 -14.84
C VAL A 87 9.30 -4.86 -14.51
N ALA A 88 9.78 -6.03 -14.96
CA ALA A 88 11.13 -6.52 -14.67
C ALA A 88 12.25 -5.64 -15.25
N THR A 89 11.95 -4.74 -16.19
CA THR A 89 12.97 -3.79 -16.69
C THR A 89 13.33 -2.71 -15.69
N SER A 90 12.45 -2.47 -14.70
CA SER A 90 12.58 -1.33 -13.78
C SER A 90 12.45 -1.72 -12.31
N TYR A 91 11.78 -2.85 -12.01
CA TYR A 91 11.48 -3.25 -10.64
C TYR A 91 11.84 -4.70 -10.37
N PRO A 92 12.37 -5.04 -9.20
CA PRO A 92 12.41 -6.41 -8.72
C PRO A 92 10.97 -6.95 -8.55
N ILE A 93 10.72 -8.17 -9.05
CA ILE A 93 9.47 -8.88 -8.82
C ILE A 93 9.74 -9.94 -7.78
N VAL A 94 8.94 -9.95 -6.71
CA VAL A 94 8.97 -10.94 -5.63
C VAL A 94 7.62 -11.61 -5.49
N PHE A 95 7.60 -12.75 -4.81
CA PHE A 95 6.38 -13.51 -4.54
C PHE A 95 6.15 -13.60 -3.03
N THR A 96 4.88 -13.49 -2.62
CA THR A 96 4.52 -13.70 -1.22
C THR A 96 4.64 -15.17 -0.84
N GLU A 97 4.90 -15.45 0.43
CA GLU A 97 4.89 -16.82 0.96
C GLU A 97 3.48 -17.37 1.18
N SER A 98 2.43 -16.53 1.02
CA SER A 98 1.03 -16.95 1.15
C SER A 98 0.60 -17.92 0.05
N ALA A 99 -0.40 -18.73 0.31
CA ALA A 99 -1.05 -19.56 -0.68
C ALA A 99 -2.49 -19.05 -0.95
N PRO A 100 -2.84 -18.64 -2.18
CA PRO A 100 -1.96 -18.57 -3.37
C PRO A 100 -0.91 -17.46 -3.26
N ALA A 101 0.27 -17.69 -3.86
CA ALA A 101 1.33 -16.70 -3.91
C ALA A 101 0.93 -15.54 -4.83
N SER A 102 1.14 -14.32 -4.37
CA SER A 102 0.93 -13.10 -5.14
C SER A 102 2.26 -12.52 -5.61
N SER A 103 2.31 -12.02 -6.84
CA SER A 103 3.47 -11.32 -7.39
C SER A 103 3.43 -9.84 -7.08
N ILE A 104 4.56 -9.28 -6.67
CA ILE A 104 4.68 -7.92 -6.17
C ILE A 104 5.90 -7.26 -6.81
N ALA A 105 5.75 -6.04 -7.34
CA ALA A 105 6.86 -5.17 -7.71
C ALA A 105 7.30 -4.36 -6.51
N ILE A 106 8.62 -4.29 -6.29
CA ILE A 106 9.23 -3.47 -5.22
C ILE A 106 9.51 -2.07 -5.77
N LEU A 107 8.88 -1.07 -5.16
CA LEU A 107 9.00 0.34 -5.52
C LEU A 107 9.90 1.13 -4.57
N GLY A 108 10.21 0.58 -3.41
CA GLY A 108 11.05 1.23 -2.41
C GLY A 108 11.60 0.25 -1.39
N LEU A 109 12.70 0.62 -0.74
CA LEU A 109 13.41 -0.23 0.22
C LEU A 109 12.96 -0.02 1.67
N ARG A 110 12.16 1.01 1.91
CA ARG A 110 11.64 1.37 3.24
C ARG A 110 10.12 1.41 3.21
N GLN A 111 9.51 1.22 4.35
CA GLN A 111 8.06 1.47 4.48
C GLN A 111 7.74 2.91 4.10
N SER A 112 6.56 3.12 3.52
CA SER A 112 6.06 4.44 3.12
C SER A 112 6.99 5.20 2.15
N GLN A 113 7.73 4.47 1.28
CA GLN A 113 8.65 5.05 0.32
C GLN A 113 8.42 4.46 -1.08
N ASN A 114 8.15 5.32 -2.05
CA ASN A 114 8.19 5.00 -3.47
C ASN A 114 9.31 5.82 -4.12
N LEU A 115 10.29 5.16 -4.72
CA LEU A 115 11.47 5.81 -5.33
C LEU A 115 11.17 6.38 -6.72
N PHE A 116 10.01 6.06 -7.29
CA PHE A 116 9.62 6.42 -8.66
C PHE A 116 8.58 7.53 -8.71
N VAL A 117 8.12 8.04 -7.57
CA VAL A 117 7.19 9.17 -7.48
C VAL A 117 7.88 10.33 -6.78
N ASN A 118 8.01 11.46 -7.50
CA ASN A 118 8.62 12.68 -6.96
C ASN A 118 7.68 13.45 -6.00
N ASP A 119 8.15 14.57 -5.49
CA ASP A 119 7.39 15.40 -4.54
C ASP A 119 6.15 16.04 -5.15
N GLU A 120 6.13 16.27 -6.47
CA GLU A 120 4.98 16.77 -7.21
C GLU A 120 3.95 15.67 -7.52
N GLY A 121 4.19 14.41 -7.12
CA GLY A 121 3.31 13.29 -7.40
C GLY A 121 3.41 12.80 -8.86
N THR A 122 4.52 13.07 -9.54
CA THR A 122 4.78 12.61 -10.90
C THR A 122 5.62 11.33 -10.86
N TRP A 123 5.22 10.34 -11.66
CA TRP A 123 6.00 9.12 -11.86
C TRP A 123 7.20 9.40 -12.78
N ASP A 124 8.32 8.75 -12.53
CA ASP A 124 9.50 8.84 -13.39
C ASP A 124 9.14 8.50 -14.84
N GLY A 125 9.34 9.47 -15.75
CA GLY A 125 8.87 9.38 -17.13
C GLY A 125 9.56 8.31 -17.99
N GLY A 126 10.70 7.78 -17.54
CA GLY A 126 11.42 6.69 -18.21
C GLY A 126 11.01 5.29 -17.75
N VAL A 127 10.11 5.17 -16.77
CA VAL A 127 9.83 3.92 -16.07
C VAL A 127 8.39 3.48 -16.29
N TYR A 128 8.20 2.18 -16.48
CA TYR A 128 6.87 1.61 -16.66
C TYR A 128 6.01 1.76 -15.39
N VAL A 129 4.82 2.31 -15.52
CA VAL A 129 3.86 2.40 -14.42
C VAL A 129 3.06 1.09 -14.32
N PRO A 130 3.13 0.34 -13.22
CA PRO A 130 2.38 -0.92 -13.05
C PRO A 130 0.88 -0.75 -13.27
N ALA A 131 0.23 -1.77 -13.83
CA ALA A 131 -1.20 -1.74 -14.13
C ALA A 131 -2.06 -1.44 -12.91
N TYR A 132 -1.67 -1.99 -11.76
CA TYR A 132 -2.34 -1.73 -10.49
C TYR A 132 -2.38 -0.24 -10.11
N VAL A 133 -1.30 0.50 -10.40
CA VAL A 133 -1.24 1.96 -10.19
C VAL A 133 -2.07 2.70 -11.24
N ARG A 134 -1.98 2.27 -12.51
CA ARG A 134 -2.67 2.94 -13.62
C ARG A 134 -4.19 2.84 -13.57
N ARG A 135 -4.75 1.76 -12.97
CA ARG A 135 -6.20 1.59 -12.87
C ARG A 135 -6.86 2.50 -11.86
N TYR A 136 -6.10 2.99 -10.88
CA TYR A 136 -6.64 3.89 -9.87
C TYR A 136 -7.19 5.18 -10.52
N PRO A 137 -8.37 5.68 -10.15
CA PRO A 137 -9.18 5.34 -8.99
C PRO A 137 -10.25 4.23 -9.24
N PHE A 138 -10.19 3.51 -10.34
CA PHE A 138 -11.18 2.50 -10.67
C PHE A 138 -10.83 1.12 -10.16
N ILE A 139 -11.86 0.36 -9.77
CA ILE A 139 -11.74 -1.03 -9.34
C ILE A 139 -13.05 -1.80 -9.61
N PHE A 140 -12.93 -3.07 -9.94
CA PHE A 140 -14.11 -3.95 -9.96
C PHE A 140 -14.40 -4.50 -8.56
N SER A 141 -15.69 -4.52 -8.22
CA SER A 141 -16.23 -5.19 -7.05
C SER A 141 -17.22 -6.27 -7.49
N ALA A 142 -17.40 -7.30 -6.69
CA ALA A 142 -18.47 -8.25 -6.88
C ALA A 142 -19.84 -7.55 -6.78
N GLY A 143 -20.71 -7.81 -7.75
CA GLY A 143 -22.09 -7.33 -7.76
C GLY A 143 -22.98 -8.15 -6.81
N GLN A 144 -24.29 -7.92 -6.93
CA GLN A 144 -25.30 -8.65 -6.15
C GLN A 144 -25.59 -10.05 -6.72
N GLU A 145 -25.36 -10.25 -8.00
CA GLU A 145 -25.52 -11.53 -8.67
C GLU A 145 -24.18 -12.25 -8.80
N GLU A 146 -24.21 -13.60 -8.77
CA GLU A 146 -23.01 -14.41 -8.99
C GLU A 146 -22.39 -14.06 -10.36
N GLU A 147 -21.06 -13.83 -10.37
CA GLU A 147 -20.28 -13.46 -11.55
C GLU A 147 -20.48 -12.03 -12.10
N GLN A 148 -21.36 -11.22 -11.51
CA GLN A 148 -21.48 -9.82 -11.92
C GLN A 148 -20.35 -8.98 -11.34
N LEU A 149 -19.60 -8.30 -12.22
CA LEU A 149 -18.60 -7.31 -11.82
C LEU A 149 -19.17 -5.90 -11.99
N VAL A 150 -19.06 -5.11 -10.96
CA VAL A 150 -19.49 -3.71 -10.95
C VAL A 150 -18.26 -2.82 -10.92
N LEU A 151 -18.14 -1.90 -11.87
CA LEU A 151 -17.08 -0.90 -11.86
C LEU A 151 -17.37 0.10 -10.72
N CYS A 152 -16.39 0.27 -9.85
CA CYS A 152 -16.39 1.24 -8.78
C CYS A 152 -15.32 2.31 -9.03
N VAL A 153 -15.53 3.48 -8.47
CA VAL A 153 -14.57 4.59 -8.46
C VAL A 153 -14.32 5.03 -7.02
N ASP A 154 -13.08 5.32 -6.68
CA ASP A 154 -12.72 5.87 -5.37
C ASP A 154 -12.96 7.38 -5.37
N GLU A 155 -13.94 7.83 -4.58
CA GLU A 155 -14.29 9.25 -4.47
C GLU A 155 -13.45 9.99 -3.42
N ALA A 156 -12.65 9.28 -2.64
CA ALA A 156 -11.84 9.89 -1.58
C ALA A 156 -10.58 10.59 -2.10
N ASP A 157 -10.32 10.55 -3.41
CA ASP A 157 -9.16 11.17 -4.02
C ASP A 157 -9.56 12.42 -4.83
N GLU A 158 -8.65 13.37 -4.90
CA GLU A 158 -8.77 14.60 -5.69
C GLU A 158 -8.80 14.37 -7.21
N LEU A 159 -8.70 13.11 -7.66
CA LEU A 159 -8.82 12.75 -9.08
C LEU A 159 -10.26 12.88 -9.60
N ILE A 160 -11.25 12.81 -8.74
CA ILE A 160 -12.66 13.02 -9.11
C ILE A 160 -13.05 14.44 -8.72
N VAL A 161 -13.37 15.25 -9.72
CA VAL A 161 -13.71 16.66 -9.56
C VAL A 161 -15.14 16.94 -10.03
N ASP A 162 -15.78 17.94 -9.44
CA ASP A 162 -17.10 18.37 -9.89
C ASP A 162 -17.01 19.22 -11.16
N GLY A 163 -17.96 19.04 -12.06
CA GLY A 163 -18.11 19.82 -13.28
C GLY A 163 -17.87 19.04 -14.57
N ALA A 164 -18.30 19.63 -15.68
CA ALA A 164 -17.99 19.12 -17.02
C ALA A 164 -16.51 19.41 -17.33
N GLY A 165 -15.80 18.40 -17.78
CA GLY A 165 -14.36 18.46 -18.03
C GLY A 165 -13.84 19.73 -18.74
N ASP A 166 -12.59 20.03 -18.52
CA ASP A 166 -11.79 21.04 -19.20
C ASP A 166 -10.62 20.39 -19.96
N GLU A 167 -9.64 21.17 -20.37
CA GLU A 167 -8.45 20.64 -21.06
C GLU A 167 -7.64 19.63 -20.23
N ASN A 168 -7.79 19.64 -18.90
CA ASN A 168 -7.05 18.79 -17.94
C ASN A 168 -7.94 17.72 -17.31
N THR A 169 -9.23 17.75 -17.58
CA THR A 169 -10.22 16.86 -16.99
C THR A 169 -11.11 16.26 -18.05
N GLN A 170 -11.62 15.07 -17.82
CA GLN A 170 -12.56 14.43 -18.73
C GLN A 170 -13.81 13.97 -17.98
N ALA A 171 -14.98 14.31 -18.50
CA ALA A 171 -16.23 13.89 -17.92
C ALA A 171 -16.31 12.36 -17.79
N ILE A 172 -16.89 11.90 -16.69
CA ILE A 172 -17.14 10.47 -16.47
C ILE A 172 -18.25 9.97 -17.37
N TYR A 173 -19.25 10.80 -17.61
CA TYR A 173 -20.36 10.51 -18.52
C TYR A 173 -20.46 11.57 -19.61
N ASP A 174 -20.84 11.12 -20.81
CA ASP A 174 -21.17 11.97 -21.95
C ASP A 174 -22.67 11.80 -22.25
N GLY A 175 -23.48 12.74 -21.78
CA GLY A 175 -24.91 12.57 -21.68
C GLY A 175 -25.29 11.39 -20.76
N GLU A 176 -26.02 10.41 -21.29
CA GLU A 176 -26.41 9.23 -20.51
C GLU A 176 -25.44 8.04 -20.67
N GLU A 177 -24.42 8.18 -21.52
CA GLU A 177 -23.45 7.12 -21.77
C GLU A 177 -22.15 7.33 -20.95
N ALA A 178 -21.50 6.21 -20.62
CA ALA A 178 -20.15 6.25 -20.08
C ALA A 178 -19.18 6.86 -21.11
N SER A 179 -18.34 7.76 -20.68
CA SER A 179 -17.36 8.41 -21.55
C SER A 179 -16.29 7.43 -22.06
N GLU A 180 -15.54 7.85 -23.09
CA GLU A 180 -14.44 7.05 -23.65
C GLU A 180 -13.36 6.69 -22.60
N VAL A 181 -13.15 7.53 -21.60
CA VAL A 181 -12.20 7.21 -20.49
C VAL A 181 -12.72 6.03 -19.68
N VAL A 182 -14.00 6.04 -19.34
CA VAL A 182 -14.61 4.96 -18.57
C VAL A 182 -14.67 3.67 -19.40
N LYS A 183 -15.03 3.76 -20.70
CA LYS A 183 -15.03 2.61 -21.62
C LYS A 183 -13.63 1.98 -21.72
N LYS A 184 -12.59 2.79 -21.92
CA LYS A 184 -11.19 2.31 -21.93
C LYS A 184 -10.77 1.71 -20.60
N MET A 185 -11.28 2.22 -19.48
CA MET A 185 -10.97 1.68 -18.17
C MET A 185 -11.67 0.34 -17.92
N LEU A 186 -12.91 0.18 -18.41
CA LEU A 186 -13.60 -1.11 -18.41
C LEU A 186 -12.80 -2.18 -19.16
N GLU A 187 -12.33 -1.86 -20.37
CA GLU A 187 -11.47 -2.76 -21.17
C GLU A 187 -10.14 -3.07 -20.47
N PHE A 188 -9.56 -2.07 -19.82
CA PHE A 188 -8.26 -2.23 -19.15
C PHE A 188 -8.33 -3.06 -17.86
N CYS A 189 -9.44 -3.00 -17.14
CA CYS A 189 -9.62 -3.71 -15.88
C CYS A 189 -10.23 -5.11 -16.06
N ASN A 190 -10.77 -5.45 -17.24
CA ASN A 190 -11.34 -6.74 -17.59
C ASN A 190 -10.25 -7.67 -18.16
#